data_d1721b4a73d5a07b81024559c33c93ed
#
_entry.id   d1721b4a73d5a07b81024559c33c93ed
#
_cell.length_a   1.000
_cell.length_b   1.000
_cell.length_c   1.000
_cell.angle_alpha   90.00
_cell.angle_beta   90.00
_cell.angle_gamma   90.00
#
_symmetry.space_group_name_H-M   'P 1'
#
loop_
_entity.id
_entity.type
_entity.pdbx_description
1 polymer ?
#
loop_
_entity_poly.entity_id
_entity_poly.type
_entity_poly.pdbx_seq_one_letter_code
_entity_poly.pdbx_strand_id
1 'polypeptide(L)'
;MKLTKEQKDRGIGRLWDITEQCYTGAELPEFPFFKMCVDSGDVFVNAVEERFTCYALVNTDWNSDSPRPLLRSIAVLRWQRGFGHASRLLEEIADYYKTRDAKEIVLHCKRDNVTAQRLYLSHGYLVTHVLRNYYAPEGDGLEMRKIL
;
A
#
# COMPACT_ATOMS: atom_id res chain seq x y z
N MET A 1 -3.18 -5.15 11.66
CA MET A 1 -4.10 -6.34 11.58
C MET A 1 -4.55 -6.55 10.16
N LYS A 2 -4.37 -7.73 9.63
CA LYS A 2 -4.88 -8.11 8.31
C LYS A 2 -6.38 -8.42 8.36
N LEU A 3 -7.16 -7.82 7.46
CA LEU A 3 -8.61 -8.00 7.40
C LEU A 3 -8.99 -9.34 6.75
N THR A 4 -10.01 -10.00 7.30
CA THR A 4 -10.70 -11.13 6.66
C THR A 4 -11.56 -10.64 5.50
N LYS A 5 -12.07 -11.58 4.67
CA LYS A 5 -12.99 -11.23 3.57
C LYS A 5 -14.23 -10.49 4.09
N GLU A 6 -14.89 -11.02 5.12
CA GLU A 6 -16.06 -10.38 5.71
C GLU A 6 -15.78 -8.98 6.26
N GLN A 7 -14.64 -8.78 6.91
CA GLN A 7 -14.23 -7.46 7.40
C GLN A 7 -13.96 -6.48 6.25
N LYS A 8 -13.39 -6.93 5.13
CA LYS A 8 -13.21 -6.11 3.92
C LYS A 8 -14.56 -5.70 3.34
N ASP A 9 -15.49 -6.62 3.21
CA ASP A 9 -16.83 -6.35 2.68
C ASP A 9 -17.58 -5.32 3.54
N ARG A 10 -17.51 -5.43 4.86
CA ARG A 10 -18.09 -4.44 5.79
C ARG A 10 -17.34 -3.11 5.81
N GLY A 11 -16.04 -3.15 5.62
CA GLY A 11 -15.15 -1.99 5.75
C GLY A 11 -14.89 -1.23 4.44
N ILE A 12 -15.41 -1.69 3.30
CA ILE A 12 -15.06 -1.11 1.98
C ILE A 12 -15.35 0.39 1.90
N GLY A 13 -16.46 0.85 2.44
CA GLY A 13 -16.80 2.28 2.48
C GLY A 13 -15.78 3.08 3.27
N ARG A 14 -15.33 2.58 4.41
CA ARG A 14 -14.31 3.23 5.22
C ARG A 14 -12.94 3.27 4.53
N LEU A 15 -12.55 2.17 3.88
CA LEU A 15 -11.31 2.13 3.07
C LEU A 15 -11.36 3.15 1.95
N TRP A 16 -12.50 3.28 1.29
CA TRP A 16 -12.69 4.26 0.23
C TRP A 16 -12.64 5.71 0.75
N ASP A 17 -13.31 6.01 1.86
CA ASP A 17 -13.25 7.32 2.50
C ASP A 17 -11.81 7.75 2.82
N ILE A 18 -10.99 6.84 3.32
CA ILE A 18 -9.57 7.10 3.58
C ILE A 18 -8.82 7.36 2.27
N THR A 19 -9.12 6.57 1.24
CA THR A 19 -8.48 6.70 -0.08
C THR A 19 -8.74 8.08 -0.69
N GLU A 20 -10.00 8.52 -0.70
CA GLU A 20 -10.39 9.84 -1.22
C GLU A 20 -9.76 11.01 -0.44
N GLN A 21 -9.51 10.84 0.84
CA GLN A 21 -8.84 11.86 1.66
C GLN A 21 -7.32 11.90 1.48
N CYS A 22 -6.71 10.79 1.07
CA CYS A 22 -5.24 10.65 0.99
C CYS A 22 -4.67 10.79 -0.41
N TYR A 23 -5.46 10.51 -1.45
CA TYR A 23 -5.01 10.49 -2.84
C TYR A 23 -5.81 11.45 -3.70
N THR A 24 -5.15 12.03 -4.69
CA THR A 24 -5.75 12.96 -5.67
C THR A 24 -5.16 12.73 -7.05
N GLY A 25 -5.82 13.26 -8.08
CA GLY A 25 -5.31 13.21 -9.45
C GLY A 25 -5.05 11.78 -9.94
N ALA A 26 -3.91 11.58 -10.57
CA ALA A 26 -3.52 10.28 -11.14
C ALA A 26 -3.28 9.17 -10.10
N GLU A 27 -3.12 9.50 -8.83
CA GLU A 27 -2.96 8.52 -7.76
C GLU A 27 -4.30 8.02 -7.20
N LEU A 28 -5.39 8.78 -7.36
CA LEU A 28 -6.70 8.36 -6.90
C LEU A 28 -7.29 7.35 -7.91
N PRO A 29 -7.45 6.06 -7.53
CA PRO A 29 -8.06 5.08 -8.41
C PRO A 29 -9.56 5.34 -8.58
N GLU A 30 -10.15 4.81 -9.63
CA GLU A 30 -11.61 4.72 -9.71
C GLU A 30 -12.14 3.64 -8.75
N PHE A 31 -13.31 3.86 -8.17
CA PHE A 31 -13.86 2.97 -7.16
C PHE A 31 -14.00 1.50 -7.62
N PRO A 32 -14.45 1.18 -8.85
CA PRO A 32 -14.54 -0.22 -9.27
C PRO A 32 -13.19 -0.92 -9.30
N PHE A 33 -12.14 -0.24 -9.74
CA PHE A 33 -10.77 -0.77 -9.73
C PHE A 33 -10.26 -0.94 -8.30
N PHE A 34 -10.45 0.05 -7.45
CA PHE A 34 -10.10 -0.02 -6.03
C PHE A 34 -10.77 -1.21 -5.33
N LYS A 35 -12.09 -1.37 -5.54
CA LYS A 35 -12.83 -2.49 -4.97
C LYS A 35 -12.29 -3.84 -5.44
N MET A 36 -12.00 -3.98 -6.73
CA MET A 36 -11.39 -5.20 -7.28
C MET A 36 -10.06 -5.51 -6.59
N CYS A 37 -9.21 -4.51 -6.37
CA CYS A 37 -7.93 -4.69 -5.67
C CYS A 37 -8.13 -5.08 -4.20
N VAL A 38 -9.12 -4.52 -3.52
CA VAL A 38 -9.45 -4.89 -2.13
C VAL A 38 -9.97 -6.32 -2.05
N ASP A 39 -10.87 -6.70 -2.95
CA ASP A 39 -11.46 -8.05 -2.97
C ASP A 39 -10.41 -9.14 -3.20
N SER A 40 -9.47 -8.90 -4.11
CA SER A 40 -8.41 -9.85 -4.50
C SER A 40 -7.13 -9.75 -3.66
N GLY A 41 -6.95 -8.68 -2.88
CA GLY A 41 -5.72 -8.38 -2.15
C GLY A 41 -5.80 -8.64 -0.65
N ASP A 42 -4.66 -8.45 -0.02
CA ASP A 42 -4.53 -8.40 1.43
C ASP A 42 -4.62 -6.95 1.91
N VAL A 43 -5.46 -6.70 2.90
CA VAL A 43 -5.64 -5.38 3.51
C VAL A 43 -5.20 -5.43 4.97
N PHE A 44 -4.30 -4.55 5.32
CA PHE A 44 -3.78 -4.38 6.67
C PHE A 44 -4.26 -3.04 7.23
N VAL A 45 -4.67 -3.01 8.47
CA VAL A 45 -5.19 -1.80 9.13
C VAL A 45 -4.64 -1.67 10.55
N ASN A 46 -4.62 -0.44 11.06
CA ASN A 46 -4.51 -0.23 12.50
C ASN A 46 -5.92 -0.42 13.12
N ALA A 47 -6.04 -1.22 14.14
CA ALA A 47 -7.30 -1.35 14.86
C ALA A 47 -7.35 -0.34 16.01
N VAL A 48 -8.12 0.71 15.84
CA VAL A 48 -8.51 1.59 16.93
C VAL A 48 -10.04 1.56 16.99
N GLU A 49 -10.60 0.86 17.99
CA GLU A 49 -12.02 0.83 18.30
C GLU A 49 -12.97 0.61 17.08
N GLU A 50 -12.74 -0.43 16.29
CA GLU A 50 -13.51 -0.73 15.06
C GLU A 50 -13.45 0.37 13.97
N ARG A 51 -12.75 1.48 14.20
CA ARG A 51 -12.56 2.57 13.25
C ARG A 51 -11.10 2.70 12.89
N PHE A 52 -10.65 1.95 11.89
CA PHE A 52 -9.31 2.14 11.40
C PHE A 52 -9.15 3.51 10.71
N THR A 53 -7.97 4.09 10.86
CA THR A 53 -7.60 5.41 10.35
C THR A 53 -6.47 5.36 9.34
N CYS A 54 -5.97 4.16 9.09
CA CYS A 54 -4.98 3.88 8.06
C CYS A 54 -5.15 2.47 7.54
N TYR A 55 -4.69 2.27 6.32
CA TYR A 55 -4.64 0.94 5.71
C TYR A 55 -3.43 0.81 4.78
N ALA A 56 -3.06 -0.43 4.50
CA ALA A 56 -2.22 -0.80 3.38
C ALA A 56 -2.90 -1.90 2.58
N LEU A 57 -2.81 -1.82 1.26
CA LEU A 57 -3.39 -2.77 0.31
C LEU A 57 -2.28 -3.39 -0.52
N VAL A 58 -2.19 -4.72 -0.49
CA VAL A 58 -1.20 -5.49 -1.23
C VAL A 58 -1.89 -6.50 -2.12
N ASN A 59 -1.51 -6.53 -3.40
CA ASN A 59 -1.94 -7.58 -4.33
C ASN A 59 -0.77 -8.51 -4.66
N THR A 60 -1.05 -9.79 -4.74
CA THR A 60 -0.04 -10.81 -5.03
C THR A 60 -0.63 -11.87 -5.97
N ASP A 61 0.10 -12.22 -7.02
CA ASP A 61 -0.21 -13.40 -7.82
C ASP A 61 0.46 -14.62 -7.18
N TRP A 62 -0.30 -15.32 -6.36
CA TRP A 62 0.15 -16.53 -5.67
C TRP A 62 0.28 -17.75 -6.59
N ASN A 63 -0.24 -17.67 -7.83
CA ASN A 63 -0.09 -18.75 -8.82
C ASN A 63 1.23 -18.65 -9.60
N SER A 64 1.98 -17.57 -9.40
CA SER A 64 3.32 -17.41 -9.97
C SER A 64 4.34 -18.29 -9.24
N ASP A 65 5.34 -18.81 -9.95
CA ASP A 65 6.48 -19.51 -9.37
C ASP A 65 7.33 -18.61 -8.44
N SER A 66 7.22 -17.32 -8.62
CA SER A 66 7.89 -16.32 -7.78
C SER A 66 6.89 -15.20 -7.41
N PRO A 67 6.05 -15.43 -6.37
CA PRO A 67 5.07 -14.42 -5.96
C PRO A 67 5.74 -13.10 -5.60
N ARG A 68 5.24 -12.02 -6.18
CA ARG A 68 5.76 -10.67 -5.93
C ARG A 68 4.63 -9.79 -5.38
N PRO A 69 4.56 -9.65 -4.05
CA PRO A 69 3.63 -8.71 -3.43
C PRO A 69 3.86 -7.29 -3.95
N LEU A 70 2.80 -6.67 -4.46
CA LEU A 70 2.77 -5.28 -4.88
C LEU A 70 1.98 -4.47 -3.86
N LEU A 71 2.67 -3.63 -3.09
CA LEU A 71 2.03 -2.65 -2.22
C LEU A 71 1.38 -1.57 -3.10
N ARG A 72 0.07 -1.67 -3.26
CA ARG A 72 -0.73 -0.79 -4.11
C ARG A 72 -0.94 0.58 -3.49
N SER A 73 -1.25 0.58 -2.21
CA SER A 73 -1.48 1.82 -1.47
C SER A 73 -1.18 1.65 0.01
N ILE A 74 -0.73 2.71 0.61
CA ILE A 74 -0.63 2.88 2.05
C ILE A 74 -1.13 4.28 2.37
N ALA A 75 -2.15 4.37 3.19
CA ALA A 75 -2.83 5.61 3.47
C ALA A 75 -3.05 5.79 4.97
N VAL A 76 -2.71 6.96 5.46
CA VAL A 76 -2.93 7.37 6.86
C VAL A 76 -3.66 8.70 6.85
N LEU A 77 -4.80 8.77 7.51
CA LEU A 77 -5.54 10.02 7.66
C LEU A 77 -4.65 11.12 8.24
N ARG A 78 -4.78 12.33 7.72
CA ARG A 78 -3.87 13.44 8.02
C ARG A 78 -3.67 13.68 9.51
N TRP A 79 -4.75 13.64 10.29
CA TRP A 79 -4.72 13.86 11.74
C TRP A 79 -4.11 12.70 12.55
N GLN A 80 -3.85 11.55 11.90
CA GLN A 80 -3.18 10.39 12.47
C GLN A 80 -1.73 10.21 11.99
N ARG A 81 -1.23 11.11 11.15
CA ARG A 81 0.16 11.06 10.69
C ARG A 81 1.12 11.48 11.80
N GLY A 82 2.35 10.98 11.73
CA GLY A 82 3.40 11.26 12.73
C GLY A 82 3.35 10.36 13.97
N PHE A 83 2.44 9.38 14.03
CA PHE A 83 2.33 8.41 15.13
C PHE A 83 2.89 7.02 14.79
N GLY A 84 3.58 6.88 13.67
CA GLY A 84 4.22 5.63 13.26
C GLY A 84 3.28 4.58 12.66
N HIS A 85 2.07 4.91 12.27
CA HIS A 85 1.12 3.95 11.68
C HIS A 85 1.62 3.34 10.39
N ALA A 86 2.15 4.16 9.46
CA ALA A 86 2.71 3.65 8.20
C ALA A 86 3.89 2.72 8.44
N SER A 87 4.78 3.05 9.35
CA SER A 87 5.92 2.19 9.71
C SER A 87 5.47 0.83 10.23
N ARG A 88 4.49 0.80 11.13
CA ARG A 88 3.95 -0.46 11.66
C ARG A 88 3.28 -1.31 10.58
N LEU A 89 2.55 -0.67 9.65
CA LEU A 89 1.96 -1.39 8.52
C LEU A 89 3.04 -1.99 7.61
N LEU A 90 4.11 -1.26 7.32
CA LEU A 90 5.21 -1.76 6.50
C LEU A 90 5.95 -2.93 7.18
N GLU A 91 6.15 -2.87 8.48
CA GLU A 91 6.73 -3.98 9.26
C GLU A 91 5.83 -5.21 9.24
N GLU A 92 4.53 -5.05 9.52
CA GLU A 92 3.55 -6.14 9.49
C GLU A 92 3.47 -6.82 8.12
N ILE A 93 3.48 -6.03 7.05
CA ILE A 93 3.49 -6.52 5.67
C ILE A 93 4.75 -7.34 5.40
N ALA A 94 5.92 -6.81 5.77
CA ALA A 94 7.19 -7.51 5.57
C ALA A 94 7.22 -8.87 6.30
N ASP A 95 6.81 -8.90 7.55
CA ASP A 95 6.74 -10.14 8.34
C ASP A 95 5.73 -11.13 7.74
N TYR A 96 4.54 -10.65 7.35
CA TYR A 96 3.51 -11.50 6.76
C TYR A 96 3.98 -12.18 5.47
N TYR A 97 4.61 -11.45 4.55
CA TYR A 97 5.05 -12.00 3.28
C TYR A 97 6.33 -12.80 3.38
N LYS A 98 7.22 -12.46 4.32
CA LYS A 98 8.41 -13.26 4.61
C LYS A 98 8.05 -14.67 5.08
N THR A 99 7.05 -14.81 5.95
CA THR A 99 6.57 -16.13 6.42
C THR A 99 5.88 -16.95 5.33
N ARG A 100 5.63 -16.37 4.16
CA ARG A 100 5.01 -17.02 2.98
C ARG A 100 5.98 -17.18 1.82
N ASP A 101 7.27 -17.14 2.11
CA ASP A 101 8.35 -17.34 1.14
C ASP A 101 8.39 -16.33 -0.02
N ALA A 102 7.72 -15.21 0.09
CA ALA A 102 7.93 -14.11 -0.84
C ALA A 102 9.37 -13.60 -0.70
N LYS A 103 10.01 -13.32 -1.81
CA LYS A 103 11.43 -12.90 -1.83
C LYS A 103 11.60 -11.40 -1.79
N GLU A 104 10.61 -10.66 -2.23
CA GLU A 104 10.64 -9.22 -2.28
C GLU A 104 9.23 -8.64 -2.19
N ILE A 105 9.15 -7.36 -1.83
CA ILE A 105 7.93 -6.55 -1.95
C ILE A 105 8.25 -5.40 -2.90
N VAL A 106 7.34 -5.11 -3.82
CA VAL A 106 7.45 -4.04 -4.80
C VAL A 106 6.43 -2.95 -4.47
N LEU A 107 6.79 -1.70 -4.69
CA LEU A 107 5.86 -0.57 -4.65
C LEU A 107 6.21 0.46 -5.73
N HIS A 108 5.23 1.30 -6.03
CA HIS A 108 5.41 2.46 -6.89
C HIS A 108 5.05 3.73 -6.12
N CYS A 109 5.82 4.79 -6.32
CA CYS A 109 5.49 6.11 -5.77
C CYS A 109 5.87 7.21 -6.76
N LYS A 110 5.26 8.39 -6.61
CA LYS A 110 5.67 9.57 -7.39
C LYS A 110 7.12 9.94 -7.10
N ARG A 111 7.85 10.28 -8.15
CA ARG A 111 9.26 10.70 -8.04
C ARG A 111 9.44 11.96 -7.19
N ASP A 112 8.46 12.84 -7.13
CA ASP A 112 8.50 14.06 -6.32
C ASP A 112 7.97 13.88 -4.88
N ASN A 113 7.43 12.72 -4.55
CA ASN A 113 6.97 12.42 -3.18
C ASN A 113 8.14 12.00 -2.28
N VAL A 114 8.94 12.99 -1.90
CA VAL A 114 10.16 12.78 -1.08
C VAL A 114 9.83 12.22 0.30
N THR A 115 8.71 12.62 0.89
CA THR A 115 8.28 12.12 2.21
C THR A 115 8.01 10.62 2.17
N ALA A 116 7.28 10.13 1.17
CA ALA A 116 7.04 8.70 0.99
C ALA A 116 8.33 7.94 0.72
N GLN A 117 9.20 8.47 -0.13
CA GLN A 117 10.49 7.83 -0.43
C GLN A 117 11.35 7.66 0.82
N ARG A 118 11.42 8.68 1.68
CA ARG A 118 12.16 8.60 2.96
C ARG A 118 11.60 7.50 3.87
N LEU A 119 10.28 7.39 3.97
CA LEU A 119 9.63 6.34 4.72
C LEU A 119 10.02 4.96 4.19
N TYR A 120 9.91 4.75 2.88
CA TYR A 120 10.21 3.46 2.26
C TYR A 120 11.71 3.11 2.38
N LEU A 121 12.61 4.07 2.15
CA LEU A 121 14.04 3.88 2.34
C LEU A 121 14.37 3.46 3.77
N SER A 122 13.74 4.07 4.78
CA SER A 122 13.95 3.72 6.20
C SER A 122 13.50 2.30 6.55
N HIS A 123 12.65 1.70 5.71
CA HIS A 123 12.17 0.31 5.84
C HIS A 123 12.86 -0.68 4.88
N GLY A 124 13.97 -0.27 4.26
CA GLY A 124 14.80 -1.15 3.42
C GLY A 124 14.35 -1.27 1.96
N TYR A 125 13.44 -0.42 1.51
CA TYR A 125 13.10 -0.32 0.09
C TYR A 125 14.17 0.51 -0.63
N LEU A 126 14.57 0.07 -1.82
CA LEU A 126 15.52 0.78 -2.68
C LEU A 126 14.89 1.05 -4.04
N VAL A 127 15.24 2.18 -4.65
CA VAL A 127 14.81 2.50 -6.01
C VAL A 127 15.46 1.55 -7.00
N THR A 128 14.67 0.87 -7.80
CA THR A 128 15.15 -0.07 -8.83
C THR A 128 14.91 0.43 -10.24
N HIS A 129 13.86 1.22 -10.46
CA HIS A 129 13.52 1.75 -11.78
C HIS A 129 12.90 3.13 -11.67
N VAL A 130 13.12 3.97 -12.68
CA VAL A 130 12.35 5.18 -12.94
C VAL A 130 11.27 4.84 -13.95
N LEU A 131 10.01 5.09 -13.60
CA LEU A 131 8.85 4.83 -14.45
C LEU A 131 8.42 6.13 -15.12
N ARG A 132 8.91 6.38 -16.33
CA ARG A 132 8.65 7.63 -17.06
C ARG A 132 7.17 7.81 -17.35
N ASN A 133 6.65 9.01 -17.06
CA ASN A 133 5.24 9.40 -17.26
C ASN A 133 4.21 8.48 -16.59
N TYR A 134 4.61 7.72 -15.56
CA TYR A 134 3.72 6.76 -14.88
C TYR A 134 2.49 7.42 -14.27
N TYR A 135 2.65 8.63 -13.77
CA TYR A 135 1.56 9.45 -13.20
C TYR A 135 1.18 10.63 -14.11
N ALA A 136 1.34 10.49 -15.42
CA ALA A 136 1.03 11.57 -16.38
C ALA A 136 -0.40 12.13 -16.18
N PRO A 137 -0.58 13.46 -16.25
CA PRO A 137 0.42 14.48 -16.56
C PRO A 137 1.30 14.92 -15.36
N GLU A 138 1.18 14.29 -14.22
CA GLU A 138 1.76 14.71 -12.93
C GLU A 138 3.22 14.28 -12.75
N GLY A 139 3.80 13.57 -13.72
CA GLY A 139 5.23 13.25 -13.73
C GLY A 139 5.57 11.76 -13.67
N ASP A 140 6.82 11.50 -13.34
CA ASP A 140 7.39 10.17 -13.29
C ASP A 140 7.07 9.43 -11.97
N GLY A 141 7.10 8.10 -12.04
CA GLY A 141 7.10 7.23 -10.88
C GLY A 141 8.47 6.64 -10.59
N LEU A 142 8.59 6.10 -9.40
CA LEU A 142 9.69 5.23 -9.00
C LEU A 142 9.16 3.86 -8.65
N GLU A 143 9.82 2.81 -9.13
CA GLU A 143 9.65 1.48 -8.59
C GLU A 143 10.67 1.29 -7.48
N MET A 144 10.19 0.85 -6.33
CA MET A 144 11.04 0.53 -5.19
C MET A 144 10.81 -0.91 -4.75
N ARG A 145 11.85 -1.56 -4.27
CA ARG A 145 11.81 -2.96 -3.83
C ARG A 145 12.49 -3.14 -2.49
N LYS A 146 11.89 -3.99 -1.68
CA LYS A 146 12.48 -4.51 -0.43
C LYS A 146 12.71 -6.00 -0.60
N ILE A 147 13.94 -6.44 -0.35
CA ILE A 147 14.29 -7.87 -0.24
C ILE A 147 13.89 -8.35 1.16
N LEU A 148 13.21 -9.48 1.21
CA LEU A 148 12.72 -10.10 2.44
C LEU A 148 13.69 -11.16 3.01
#